data_73e2ac48842a084a915bdf3ca624395c
#
_entry.id   73e2ac48842a084a915bdf3ca624395c
#
_cell.length_a   1.000
_cell.length_b   1.000
_cell.length_c   1.000
_cell.angle_alpha   90.00
_cell.angle_beta   90.00
_cell.angle_gamma   90.00
#
_symmetry.space_group_name_H-M   'P 1'
#
loop_
_entity.id
_entity.type
_entity.pdbx_description
1 polymer ?
#
loop_
_entity_poly.entity_id
_entity_poly.type
_entity_poly.pdbx_seq_one_letter_code
_entity_poly.pdbx_strand_id
1 'polypeptide(L)'
;MNKLFIDRLIEELEIVTSTNVYVCTQKTILKTLDDNGCREKFPMICYEYTPDSNVEVDPSESKFLNDSSHNGTWLVGCDDDNVVFLLCLKSKPGGVEIDTIEINSDMRGEGFGERIVCTIETIAYDNLYTYISVSPFDTDAINFWEHMEYVEDMKGNWTKIL
;
A
#
# COMPACT_ATOMS: atom_id res chain seq x y z
N MET A 1 10.03 2.42 -11.37
CA MET A 1 10.75 3.03 -10.23
C MET A 1 12.19 2.57 -10.25
N ASN A 2 13.17 3.44 -10.00
CA ASN A 2 14.55 3.00 -10.00
C ASN A 2 14.91 2.29 -8.67
N LYS A 3 15.93 1.46 -8.71
CA LYS A 3 16.35 0.67 -7.53
C LYS A 3 16.73 1.56 -6.34
N LEU A 4 17.44 2.66 -6.59
CA LEU A 4 17.90 3.57 -5.52
C LEU A 4 16.74 4.19 -4.75
N PHE A 5 15.65 4.54 -5.44
CA PHE A 5 14.41 5.02 -4.79
C PHE A 5 13.83 3.96 -3.85
N ILE A 6 13.73 2.72 -4.31
CA ILE A 6 13.16 1.62 -3.50
C ILE A 6 14.07 1.29 -2.32
N ASP A 7 15.37 1.18 -2.52
CA ASP A 7 16.32 0.87 -1.44
C ASP A 7 16.25 1.93 -0.33
N ARG A 8 16.26 3.22 -0.69
CA ARG A 8 16.12 4.32 0.28
C ARG A 8 14.76 4.33 0.96
N LEU A 9 13.69 4.07 0.21
CA LEU A 9 12.34 4.00 0.79
C LEU A 9 12.24 2.87 1.83
N ILE A 10 12.83 1.72 1.57
CA ILE A 10 12.87 0.60 2.53
C ILE A 10 13.57 1.04 3.81
N GLU A 11 14.78 1.60 3.71
CA GLU A 11 15.55 2.07 4.87
C GLU A 11 14.76 3.05 5.75
N GLU A 12 14.08 4.03 5.15
CA GLU A 12 13.29 5.02 5.90
C GLU A 12 12.00 4.41 6.46
N LEU A 13 11.33 3.52 5.72
CA LEU A 13 10.15 2.83 6.23
C LEU A 13 10.48 1.94 7.44
N GLU A 14 11.58 1.21 7.41
CA GLU A 14 12.05 0.41 8.56
C GLU A 14 12.23 1.28 9.82
N ILE A 15 12.77 2.48 9.66
CA ILE A 15 12.97 3.42 10.77
C ILE A 15 11.63 3.92 11.33
N VAL A 16 10.74 4.42 10.47
CA VAL A 16 9.50 5.10 10.91
C VAL A 16 8.40 4.14 11.37
N THR A 17 8.45 2.88 10.92
CA THR A 17 7.48 1.85 11.30
C THR A 17 8.03 0.87 12.33
N SER A 18 9.35 0.87 12.58
CA SER A 18 10.06 -0.12 13.42
C SER A 18 9.82 -1.56 12.96
N THR A 19 9.75 -1.77 11.63
CA THR A 19 9.53 -3.09 11.01
C THR A 19 10.69 -3.44 10.10
N ASN A 20 10.84 -4.72 9.77
CA ASN A 20 11.69 -5.14 8.66
C ASN A 20 10.86 -5.04 7.38
N VAL A 21 11.40 -4.41 6.32
CA VAL A 21 10.68 -4.18 5.06
C VAL A 21 11.28 -4.99 3.93
N TYR A 22 10.46 -5.74 3.22
CA TYR A 22 10.90 -6.64 2.15
C TYR A 22 10.20 -6.32 0.83
N VAL A 23 10.93 -6.44 -0.28
CA VAL A 23 10.34 -6.45 -1.61
C VAL A 23 9.71 -7.82 -1.86
N CYS A 24 8.44 -7.82 -2.23
CA CYS A 24 7.69 -9.03 -2.53
C CYS A 24 7.14 -9.02 -3.96
N THR A 25 6.81 -10.20 -4.46
CA THR A 25 5.98 -10.35 -5.66
C THR A 25 4.54 -10.59 -5.24
N GLN A 26 3.57 -10.30 -6.11
CA GLN A 26 2.16 -10.62 -5.86
C GLN A 26 1.97 -12.09 -5.45
N LYS A 27 2.70 -13.01 -6.09
CA LYS A 27 2.62 -14.45 -5.78
C LYS A 27 3.11 -14.82 -4.39
N THR A 28 4.03 -14.04 -3.82
CA THR A 28 4.60 -14.30 -2.49
C THR A 28 3.82 -13.63 -1.37
N ILE A 29 2.99 -12.63 -1.64
CA ILE A 29 2.22 -11.91 -0.63
C ILE A 29 1.29 -12.86 0.14
N LEU A 30 0.44 -13.59 -0.58
CA LEU A 30 -0.50 -14.52 0.06
C LEU A 30 0.22 -15.57 0.89
N LYS A 31 1.33 -16.12 0.36
CA LYS A 31 2.15 -17.06 1.12
C LYS A 31 2.70 -16.41 2.39
N THR A 32 3.19 -15.17 2.30
CA THR A 32 3.69 -14.45 3.47
C THR A 32 2.60 -14.26 4.51
N LEU A 33 1.37 -13.90 4.11
CA LEU A 33 0.23 -13.75 5.01
C LEU A 33 -0.19 -15.09 5.64
N ASP A 34 -0.13 -16.20 4.88
CA ASP A 34 -0.41 -17.53 5.39
C ASP A 34 0.64 -18.01 6.38
N ASP A 35 1.92 -17.87 6.04
CA ASP A 35 3.03 -18.29 6.88
C ASP A 35 3.01 -17.53 8.24
N ASN A 36 2.45 -16.32 8.27
CA ASN A 36 2.28 -15.51 9.48
C ASN A 36 0.87 -15.61 10.10
N GLY A 37 -0.04 -16.40 9.51
CA GLY A 37 -1.39 -16.59 10.04
C GLY A 37 -2.22 -15.32 10.19
N CYS A 38 -2.02 -14.31 9.30
CA CYS A 38 -2.61 -12.98 9.43
C CYS A 38 -3.46 -12.54 8.22
N ARG A 39 -3.90 -13.48 7.39
CA ARG A 39 -4.66 -13.19 6.18
C ARG A 39 -5.94 -12.38 6.46
N GLU A 40 -6.67 -12.72 7.52
CA GLU A 40 -7.89 -12.02 7.92
C GLU A 40 -7.64 -10.56 8.37
N LYS A 41 -6.38 -10.19 8.61
CA LYS A 41 -6.00 -8.82 8.97
C LYS A 41 -5.84 -7.90 7.75
N PHE A 42 -5.88 -8.47 6.54
CA PHE A 42 -5.74 -7.76 5.27
C PHE A 42 -6.94 -8.05 4.36
N PRO A 43 -8.13 -7.58 4.74
CA PRO A 43 -9.36 -7.91 4.03
C PRO A 43 -9.42 -7.39 2.59
N MET A 44 -8.83 -6.23 2.29
CA MET A 44 -8.84 -5.66 0.96
C MET A 44 -8.09 -6.54 -0.06
N ILE A 45 -6.95 -7.13 0.37
CA ILE A 45 -6.13 -7.96 -0.50
C ILE A 45 -6.64 -9.41 -0.53
N CYS A 46 -7.16 -9.91 0.59
CA CYS A 46 -7.49 -11.33 0.77
C CYS A 46 -8.95 -11.66 0.45
N TYR A 47 -9.86 -10.68 0.49
CA TYR A 47 -11.28 -10.89 0.25
C TYR A 47 -11.75 -10.05 -0.93
N GLU A 48 -12.55 -10.64 -1.83
CA GLU A 48 -13.32 -9.83 -2.77
C GLU A 48 -14.28 -8.96 -1.96
N TYR A 49 -14.07 -7.64 -2.01
CA TYR A 49 -15.02 -6.71 -1.44
C TYR A 49 -16.28 -6.70 -2.31
N THR A 50 -17.21 -7.57 -2.00
CA THR A 50 -18.61 -7.40 -2.37
C THR A 50 -19.35 -6.93 -1.13
N PRO A 51 -20.06 -5.80 -1.15
CA PRO A 51 -20.71 -5.23 0.02
C PRO A 51 -21.66 -6.21 0.77
N ASP A 52 -22.03 -7.31 0.16
CA ASP A 52 -23.03 -8.26 0.62
C ASP A 52 -22.52 -9.70 0.85
N SER A 53 -21.24 -10.00 0.70
CA SER A 53 -20.75 -11.37 0.92
C SER A 53 -19.40 -11.42 1.65
N ASN A 54 -19.42 -11.96 2.87
CA ASN A 54 -18.24 -12.43 3.59
C ASN A 54 -17.77 -13.78 2.98
N VAL A 55 -17.56 -13.86 1.68
CA VAL A 55 -17.09 -15.07 1.03
C VAL A 55 -15.57 -15.04 1.03
N GLU A 56 -14.98 -15.94 1.79
CA GLU A 56 -13.54 -16.22 1.74
C GLU A 56 -13.18 -16.72 0.34
N VAL A 57 -12.38 -15.95 -0.38
CA VAL A 57 -11.94 -16.33 -1.73
C VAL A 57 -10.68 -17.19 -1.60
N ASP A 58 -10.64 -18.30 -2.35
CA ASP A 58 -9.39 -19.08 -2.46
C ASP A 58 -8.26 -18.13 -2.91
N PRO A 59 -7.11 -18.16 -2.23
CA PRO A 59 -5.97 -17.28 -2.55
C PRO A 59 -5.50 -17.36 -4.00
N SER A 60 -5.63 -18.53 -4.62
CA SER A 60 -5.33 -18.71 -6.05
C SER A 60 -6.32 -17.98 -6.95
N GLU A 61 -7.47 -17.59 -6.41
CA GLU A 61 -8.58 -16.91 -7.10
C GLU A 61 -8.71 -15.43 -6.74
N SER A 62 -7.81 -14.88 -5.90
CA SER A 62 -7.81 -13.45 -5.58
C SER A 62 -7.74 -12.64 -6.87
N LYS A 63 -8.87 -12.07 -7.28
CA LYS A 63 -8.95 -11.21 -8.46
C LYS A 63 -8.04 -10.00 -8.30
N PHE A 64 -7.97 -9.46 -7.08
CA PHE A 64 -7.12 -8.33 -6.77
C PHE A 64 -5.63 -8.62 -7.06
N LEU A 65 -5.08 -9.72 -6.53
CA LEU A 65 -3.68 -10.08 -6.74
C LEU A 65 -3.39 -10.64 -8.14
N ASN A 66 -4.40 -11.20 -8.82
CA ASN A 66 -4.28 -11.70 -10.18
C ASN A 66 -4.56 -10.63 -11.25
N ASP A 67 -5.08 -9.48 -10.85
CA ASP A 67 -5.31 -8.37 -11.78
C ASP A 67 -3.96 -7.75 -12.19
N SER A 68 -3.69 -7.74 -13.48
CA SER A 68 -2.49 -7.11 -14.04
C SER A 68 -2.44 -5.59 -13.82
N SER A 69 -3.55 -4.96 -13.41
CA SER A 69 -3.58 -3.53 -13.06
C SER A 69 -2.74 -3.23 -11.82
N HIS A 70 -2.57 -4.18 -10.88
CA HIS A 70 -1.73 -4.04 -9.69
C HIS A 70 -0.26 -4.44 -9.89
N ASN A 71 0.23 -4.32 -11.12
CA ASN A 71 1.61 -4.67 -11.50
C ASN A 71 2.60 -3.58 -11.09
N GLY A 72 2.85 -3.45 -9.79
CA GLY A 72 3.76 -2.50 -9.18
C GLY A 72 4.91 -3.16 -8.40
N THR A 73 5.66 -2.34 -7.66
CA THR A 73 6.62 -2.82 -6.67
C THR A 73 5.90 -3.00 -5.36
N TRP A 74 5.85 -4.23 -4.87
CA TRP A 74 5.24 -4.57 -3.59
C TRP A 74 6.28 -4.57 -2.47
N LEU A 75 5.92 -3.93 -1.36
CA LEU A 75 6.67 -3.93 -0.12
C LEU A 75 5.79 -4.50 0.99
N VAL A 76 6.40 -5.30 1.86
CA VAL A 76 5.77 -5.88 3.05
C VAL A 76 6.58 -5.47 4.26
N GLY A 77 5.95 -4.86 5.25
CA GLY A 77 6.56 -4.55 6.54
C GLY A 77 6.16 -5.59 7.58
N CYS A 78 7.15 -6.19 8.25
CA CYS A 78 6.95 -7.20 9.27
C CYS A 78 7.61 -6.79 10.60
N ASP A 79 6.90 -7.00 11.70
CA ASP A 79 7.43 -6.90 13.06
C ASP A 79 7.38 -8.30 13.69
N ASP A 80 8.58 -8.87 13.96
CA ASP A 80 8.76 -10.26 14.39
C ASP A 80 7.94 -11.25 13.52
N ASP A 81 6.83 -11.77 14.05
CA ASP A 81 5.98 -12.76 13.40
C ASP A 81 4.71 -12.14 12.77
N ASN A 82 4.57 -10.80 12.78
CA ASN A 82 3.37 -10.14 12.29
C ASN A 82 3.65 -9.30 11.03
N VAL A 83 2.78 -9.44 10.04
CA VAL A 83 2.73 -8.47 8.94
C VAL A 83 2.00 -7.22 9.42
N VAL A 84 2.66 -6.07 9.31
CA VAL A 84 2.16 -4.76 9.76
C VAL A 84 1.46 -4.03 8.62
N PHE A 85 2.07 -4.03 7.43
CA PHE A 85 1.50 -3.37 6.26
C PHE A 85 1.89 -4.05 4.95
N LEU A 86 1.06 -3.79 3.94
CA LEU A 86 1.31 -4.09 2.53
C LEU A 86 1.24 -2.80 1.74
N LEU A 87 2.18 -2.60 0.84
CA LEU A 87 2.28 -1.40 0.02
C LEU A 87 2.61 -1.77 -1.43
N CYS A 88 1.85 -1.25 -2.39
CA CYS A 88 2.15 -1.35 -3.81
C CYS A 88 2.38 0.03 -4.42
N LEU A 89 3.51 0.21 -5.07
CA LEU A 89 3.87 1.45 -5.73
C LEU A 89 4.08 1.25 -7.23
N LYS A 90 3.61 2.20 -8.02
CA LYS A 90 3.82 2.26 -9.47
C LYS A 90 4.55 3.54 -9.88
N SER A 91 5.41 3.41 -10.88
CA SER A 91 6.03 4.58 -11.50
C SER A 91 5.08 5.20 -12.50
N LYS A 92 4.91 6.51 -12.43
CA LYS A 92 4.18 7.33 -13.41
C LYS A 92 5.13 8.35 -14.03
N PRO A 93 4.84 8.87 -15.23
CA PRO A 93 5.64 9.95 -15.81
C PRO A 93 5.66 11.17 -14.88
N GLY A 94 6.81 11.45 -14.26
CA GLY A 94 6.99 12.57 -13.30
C GLY A 94 6.39 12.35 -11.91
N GLY A 95 5.80 11.20 -11.61
CA GLY A 95 5.14 10.93 -10.33
C GLY A 95 5.24 9.50 -9.85
N VAL A 96 4.66 9.27 -8.67
CA VAL A 96 4.49 7.95 -8.06
C VAL A 96 3.01 7.72 -7.81
N GLU A 97 2.50 6.54 -8.10
CA GLU A 97 1.18 6.10 -7.67
C GLU A 97 1.30 5.16 -6.48
N ILE A 98 0.61 5.47 -5.39
CA ILE A 98 0.32 4.51 -4.33
C ILE A 98 -0.91 3.74 -4.78
N ASP A 99 -0.67 2.59 -5.42
CA ASP A 99 -1.73 1.74 -5.95
C ASP A 99 -2.52 1.05 -4.83
N THR A 100 -1.78 0.63 -3.80
CA THR A 100 -2.35 -0.04 -2.64
C THR A 100 -1.54 0.30 -1.41
N ILE A 101 -2.23 0.62 -0.31
CA ILE A 101 -1.69 0.63 1.03
C ILE A 101 -2.73 -0.03 1.95
N GLU A 102 -2.34 -1.10 2.63
CA GLU A 102 -3.19 -1.75 3.60
C GLU A 102 -2.42 -1.99 4.90
N ILE A 103 -2.97 -1.50 6.00
CA ILE A 103 -2.43 -1.69 7.35
C ILE A 103 -3.19 -2.84 8.02
N ASN A 104 -2.47 -3.72 8.70
CA ASN A 104 -3.03 -4.76 9.55
C ASN A 104 -4.18 -4.19 10.38
N SER A 105 -5.35 -4.81 10.33
CA SER A 105 -6.58 -4.30 10.96
C SER A 105 -6.42 -4.05 12.46
N ASP A 106 -5.59 -4.83 13.14
CA ASP A 106 -5.35 -4.68 14.58
C ASP A 106 -4.44 -3.49 14.93
N MET A 107 -3.75 -2.94 13.93
CA MET A 107 -2.80 -1.83 14.08
C MET A 107 -3.31 -0.52 13.46
N ARG A 108 -4.56 -0.50 12.98
CA ARG A 108 -5.18 0.72 12.45
C ARG A 108 -5.41 1.74 13.58
N GLY A 109 -5.35 3.02 13.23
CA GLY A 109 -5.49 4.10 14.19
C GLY A 109 -4.21 4.46 14.95
N GLU A 110 -3.11 3.72 14.77
CA GLU A 110 -1.81 4.00 15.40
C GLU A 110 -0.89 4.90 14.55
N GLY A 111 -1.43 5.48 13.48
CA GLY A 111 -0.71 6.40 12.59
C GLY A 111 0.27 5.75 11.62
N PHE A 112 0.25 4.41 11.45
CA PHE A 112 1.14 3.74 10.49
C PHE A 112 0.93 4.23 9.06
N GLY A 113 -0.32 4.35 8.61
CA GLY A 113 -0.64 4.82 7.26
C GLY A 113 -0.08 6.21 7.00
N GLU A 114 -0.26 7.15 7.93
CA GLU A 114 0.26 8.51 7.84
C GLU A 114 1.80 8.52 7.74
N ARG A 115 2.50 7.81 8.65
CA ARG A 115 3.97 7.74 8.61
C ARG A 115 4.49 7.17 7.31
N ILE A 116 3.87 6.11 6.78
CA ILE A 116 4.26 5.49 5.51
C ILE A 116 4.07 6.48 4.37
N VAL A 117 2.91 7.15 4.27
CA VAL A 117 2.62 8.11 3.20
C VAL A 117 3.56 9.31 3.25
N CYS A 118 3.77 9.92 4.42
CA CYS A 118 4.73 11.02 4.59
C CYS A 118 6.16 10.64 4.19
N THR A 119 6.57 9.40 4.48
CA THR A 119 7.88 8.88 4.06
C THR A 119 7.96 8.78 2.53
N ILE A 120 6.92 8.23 1.89
CA ILE A 120 6.85 8.14 0.42
C ILE A 120 6.92 9.54 -0.21
N GLU A 121 6.17 10.51 0.33
CA GLU A 121 6.17 11.91 -0.14
C GLU A 121 7.56 12.52 -0.06
N THR A 122 8.23 12.37 1.08
CA THR A 122 9.59 12.89 1.29
C THR A 122 10.58 12.28 0.31
N ILE A 123 10.60 10.96 0.18
CA ILE A 123 11.52 10.28 -0.74
C ILE A 123 11.19 10.59 -2.21
N ALA A 124 9.92 10.73 -2.56
CA ALA A 124 9.51 11.10 -3.91
C ALA A 124 9.97 12.52 -4.24
N TYR A 125 9.76 13.49 -3.34
CA TYR A 125 10.24 14.86 -3.49
C TYR A 125 11.77 14.92 -3.69
N ASP A 126 12.52 14.24 -2.85
CA ASP A 126 13.98 14.17 -2.94
C ASP A 126 14.50 13.54 -4.25
N ASN A 127 13.69 12.68 -4.87
CA ASN A 127 13.98 12.07 -6.16
C ASN A 127 13.37 12.82 -7.35
N LEU A 128 12.95 14.08 -7.14
CA LEU A 128 12.43 14.99 -8.15
C LEU A 128 11.13 14.51 -8.82
N TYR A 129 10.35 13.67 -8.15
CA TYR A 129 8.96 13.46 -8.54
C TYR A 129 8.13 14.69 -8.16
N THR A 130 7.15 15.02 -8.96
CA THR A 130 6.38 16.25 -8.81
C THR A 130 5.00 16.03 -8.21
N TYR A 131 4.53 14.78 -8.15
CA TYR A 131 3.25 14.44 -7.57
C TYR A 131 3.18 12.98 -7.12
N ILE A 132 2.24 12.71 -6.21
CA ILE A 132 1.78 11.36 -5.88
C ILE A 132 0.30 11.27 -6.24
N SER A 133 -0.11 10.13 -6.80
CA SER A 133 -1.51 9.83 -7.10
C SER A 133 -1.98 8.59 -6.35
N VAL A 134 -3.28 8.55 -6.07
CA VAL A 134 -3.96 7.46 -5.39
C VAL A 134 -5.34 7.23 -6.01
N SER A 135 -5.95 6.06 -5.74
CA SER A 135 -7.30 5.72 -6.16
C SER A 135 -8.09 5.16 -4.98
N PRO A 136 -8.70 6.04 -4.14
CA PRO A 136 -9.52 5.60 -3.02
C PRO A 136 -10.69 4.74 -3.50
N PHE A 137 -10.99 3.65 -2.78
CA PHE A 137 -12.07 2.73 -3.20
C PHE A 137 -13.31 2.80 -2.30
N ASP A 138 -13.23 3.41 -1.11
CA ASP A 138 -14.34 3.59 -0.17
C ASP A 138 -14.26 4.93 0.57
N THR A 139 -15.28 5.20 1.37
CA THR A 139 -15.39 6.46 2.14
C THR A 139 -14.28 6.63 3.18
N ASP A 140 -13.83 5.54 3.82
CA ASP A 140 -12.77 5.61 4.83
C ASP A 140 -11.42 5.94 4.18
N ALA A 141 -11.16 5.34 3.02
CA ALA A 141 -9.99 5.69 2.21
C ALA A 141 -10.05 7.16 1.74
N ILE A 142 -11.20 7.64 1.26
CA ILE A 142 -11.39 9.05 0.89
C ILE A 142 -11.06 9.97 2.06
N ASN A 143 -11.64 9.73 3.24
CA ASN A 143 -11.40 10.55 4.44
C ASN A 143 -9.91 10.56 4.83
N PHE A 144 -9.23 9.42 4.72
CA PHE A 144 -7.80 9.33 4.98
C PHE A 144 -7.00 10.18 3.99
N TRP A 145 -7.28 10.08 2.68
CA TRP A 145 -6.54 10.81 1.67
C TRP A 145 -6.82 12.33 1.71
N GLU A 146 -8.05 12.75 2.04
CA GLU A 146 -8.36 14.15 2.32
C GLU A 146 -7.56 14.68 3.52
N HIS A 147 -7.48 13.90 4.61
CA HIS A 147 -6.65 14.23 5.77
C HIS A 147 -5.17 14.38 5.39
N MET A 148 -4.68 13.55 4.47
CA MET A 148 -3.32 13.63 3.92
C MET A 148 -3.14 14.73 2.87
N GLU A 149 -4.14 15.60 2.65
CA GLU A 149 -4.14 16.74 1.71
C GLU A 149 -4.09 16.32 0.22
N TYR A 150 -4.56 15.13 -0.11
CA TYR A 150 -4.79 14.75 -1.51
C TYR A 150 -6.09 15.36 -1.99
N VAL A 151 -6.11 15.78 -3.26
CA VAL A 151 -7.26 16.47 -3.86
C VAL A 151 -7.73 15.70 -5.08
N GLU A 152 -9.04 15.48 -5.16
CA GLU A 152 -9.69 14.91 -6.34
C GLU A 152 -9.77 15.94 -7.48
N ASP A 153 -9.33 15.54 -8.67
CA ASP A 153 -9.52 16.32 -9.87
C ASP A 153 -10.92 16.08 -10.50
N MET A 154 -11.28 16.87 -11.52
CA MET A 154 -12.56 16.73 -12.21
C MET A 154 -12.76 15.37 -12.95
N LYS A 155 -11.73 14.54 -13.00
CA LYS A 155 -11.76 13.20 -13.62
C LYS A 155 -11.79 12.06 -12.60
N GLY A 156 -11.83 12.39 -11.31
CA GLY A 156 -11.82 11.41 -10.22
C GLY A 156 -10.43 10.90 -9.84
N ASN A 157 -9.33 11.54 -10.31
CA ASN A 157 -8.00 11.17 -9.87
C ASN A 157 -7.64 11.95 -8.61
N TRP A 158 -7.12 11.28 -7.61
CA TRP A 158 -6.66 11.88 -6.36
C TRP A 158 -5.16 12.11 -6.41
N THR A 159 -4.73 13.35 -6.20
CA THR A 159 -3.31 13.71 -6.31
C THR A 159 -2.89 14.71 -5.24
N LYS A 160 -1.61 14.65 -4.87
CA LYS A 160 -0.90 15.65 -4.07
C LYS A 160 0.34 16.10 -4.84
N ILE A 161 0.49 17.40 -5.01
CA ILE A 161 1.70 17.99 -5.59
C ILE A 161 2.77 18.08 -4.50
N LEU A 162 3.99 17.67 -4.83
CA LEU A 162 5.13 17.63 -3.91
C LEU A 162 5.94 18.91 -3.94
#